data_c0e4523e20a559f7a4af08eb0c66ba0e
#
_entry.id   c0e4523e20a559f7a4af08eb0c66ba0e
#
_cell.length_a   1.000
_cell.length_b   1.000
_cell.length_c   1.000
_cell.angle_alpha   90.00
_cell.angle_beta   90.00
_cell.angle_gamma   90.00
#
_symmetry.space_group_name_H-M   'P 1'
#
loop_
_entity.id
_entity.type
_entity.pdbx_description
1 polymer ?
#
loop_
_entity_poly.entity_id
_entity_poly.type
_entity_poly.pdbx_seq_one_letter_code
_entity_poly.pdbx_strand_id
1 'polypeptide(L)'
;MVAIRPKTLLRSCVPWLVRWSDSDIAATLNRMGIRTGFGHTWTAHRVSSIRRVNDIHAYFSAEKSGKWLTMTEAATKLGVTNHVIRNLIKAKILPAEQVVPRAPYQIKAVDIEREDIIEAINNRRRKRPYRDPRQIALPINSIT
;
A
#
# COMPACT_ATOMS: atom_id res chain seq x y z
N MET A 1 -23.73 -1.78 12.33
CA MET A 1 -22.38 -1.44 12.79
C MET A 1 -21.96 -2.43 13.86
N VAL A 2 -21.10 -3.35 13.53
CA VAL A 2 -20.61 -4.34 14.51
C VAL A 2 -19.46 -3.68 15.27
N ALA A 3 -19.68 -3.39 16.54
CA ALA A 3 -18.60 -2.96 17.43
C ALA A 3 -17.73 -4.18 17.76
N ILE A 4 -16.71 -4.41 16.95
CA ILE A 4 -15.73 -5.45 17.22
C ILE A 4 -14.88 -4.93 18.39
N ARG A 5 -14.85 -5.67 19.48
CA ARG A 5 -14.00 -5.33 20.62
C ARG A 5 -12.55 -5.28 20.16
N PRO A 6 -11.79 -4.21 20.48
CA PRO A 6 -10.41 -4.05 20.01
C PRO A 6 -9.51 -5.26 20.36
N LYS A 7 -9.77 -5.95 21.45
CA LYS A 7 -9.05 -7.17 21.84
C LYS A 7 -9.23 -8.34 20.85
N THR A 8 -10.42 -8.47 20.27
CA THR A 8 -10.72 -9.55 19.30
C THR A 8 -10.12 -9.26 17.94
N LEU A 9 -10.17 -8.00 17.50
CA LEU A 9 -9.52 -7.53 16.26
C LEU A 9 -8.01 -7.76 16.29
N LEU A 10 -7.36 -7.43 17.40
CA LEU A 10 -5.93 -7.57 17.55
C LEU A 10 -5.48 -9.02 17.60
N ARG A 11 -6.24 -9.92 18.22
CA ARG A 11 -5.93 -11.34 18.25
C ARG A 11 -6.02 -12.00 16.87
N SER A 12 -7.02 -11.63 16.08
CA SER A 12 -7.16 -12.14 14.70
C SER A 12 -6.13 -11.56 13.73
N CYS A 13 -5.53 -10.44 14.08
CA CYS A 13 -4.69 -9.65 13.20
C CYS A 13 -3.19 -9.68 13.59
N VAL A 14 -2.81 -10.46 14.60
CA VAL A 14 -1.43 -10.54 15.10
C VAL A 14 -0.38 -10.73 13.98
N PRO A 15 -0.60 -11.56 12.94
CA PRO A 15 0.43 -11.74 11.91
C PRO A 15 0.75 -10.49 11.09
N TRP A 16 -0.20 -9.59 10.88
CA TRP A 16 0.03 -8.38 10.11
C TRP A 16 0.43 -7.18 10.96
N LEU A 17 0.05 -7.18 12.25
CA LEU A 17 0.47 -6.15 13.20
C LEU A 17 1.98 -6.05 13.33
N VAL A 18 2.69 -7.16 13.21
CA VAL A 18 4.16 -7.21 13.28
C VAL A 18 4.81 -6.61 12.02
N ARG A 19 4.13 -6.67 10.88
CA ARG A 19 4.66 -6.21 9.59
C ARG A 19 4.40 -4.74 9.28
N TRP A 20 3.59 -4.06 10.08
CA TRP A 20 3.10 -2.73 9.78
C TRP A 20 3.41 -1.74 10.87
N SER A 21 3.70 -0.51 10.45
CA SER A 21 3.87 0.59 11.40
C SER A 21 2.56 0.91 12.12
N ASP A 22 2.68 1.44 13.32
CA ASP A 22 1.50 1.83 14.11
C ASP A 22 0.64 2.88 13.40
N SER A 23 1.27 3.75 12.61
CA SER A 23 0.58 4.74 11.78
C SER A 23 -0.20 4.11 10.63
N ASP A 24 0.34 3.08 9.97
CA ASP A 24 -0.35 2.37 8.89
C ASP A 24 -1.54 1.58 9.42
N ILE A 25 -1.38 0.96 10.59
CA ILE A 25 -2.45 0.25 11.27
C ILE A 25 -3.57 1.23 11.65
N ALA A 26 -3.23 2.35 12.26
CA ALA A 26 -4.20 3.38 12.64
C ALA A 26 -4.96 3.92 11.42
N ALA A 27 -4.25 4.23 10.35
CA ALA A 27 -4.84 4.70 9.08
C ALA A 27 -5.78 3.65 8.47
N THR A 28 -5.40 2.38 8.51
CA THR A 28 -6.21 1.28 7.99
C THR A 28 -7.49 1.09 8.78
N LEU A 29 -7.40 1.08 10.12
CA LEU A 29 -8.56 0.98 10.99
C LEU A 29 -9.54 2.13 10.79
N ASN A 30 -9.02 3.35 10.63
CA ASN A 30 -9.85 4.52 10.35
C ASN A 30 -10.53 4.43 8.97
N ARG A 31 -9.84 3.96 7.94
CA ARG A 31 -10.42 3.74 6.61
C ARG A 31 -11.51 2.66 6.60
N MET A 32 -11.36 1.66 7.44
CA MET A 32 -12.39 0.62 7.65
C MET A 32 -13.59 1.13 8.46
N GLY A 33 -13.53 2.35 9.00
CA GLY A 33 -14.59 2.90 9.85
C GLY A 33 -14.63 2.30 11.25
N ILE A 34 -13.57 1.60 11.66
CA ILE A 34 -13.48 1.00 12.99
C ILE A 34 -13.04 2.07 13.97
N ARG A 35 -13.81 2.25 15.03
CA ARG A 35 -13.51 3.20 16.11
C ARG A 35 -12.92 2.48 17.31
N THR A 36 -12.25 3.25 18.18
CA THR A 36 -11.84 2.75 19.51
C THR A 36 -13.07 2.40 20.36
N GLY A 37 -12.86 1.68 21.45
CA GLY A 37 -13.97 1.35 22.37
C GLY A 37 -14.69 2.56 22.94
N PHE A 38 -14.06 3.74 22.92
CA PHE A 38 -14.65 5.03 23.32
C PHE A 38 -15.14 5.88 22.15
N GLY A 39 -15.21 5.33 20.96
CA GLY A 39 -15.70 6.02 19.77
C GLY A 39 -14.71 6.99 19.11
N HIS A 40 -13.45 7.00 19.52
CA HIS A 40 -12.43 7.86 18.95
C HIS A 40 -11.77 7.25 17.70
N THR A 41 -11.13 8.09 16.89
CA THR A 41 -10.27 7.65 15.79
C THR A 41 -8.99 6.99 16.31
N TRP A 42 -8.43 6.11 15.50
CA TRP A 42 -7.15 5.47 15.79
C TRP A 42 -5.99 6.43 15.49
N THR A 43 -5.00 6.42 16.36
CA THR A 43 -3.72 7.11 16.18
C THR A 43 -2.59 6.12 16.39
N ALA A 44 -1.39 6.42 15.87
CA ALA A 44 -0.21 5.59 16.09
C ALA A 44 0.05 5.36 17.59
N HIS A 45 -0.13 6.38 18.41
CA HIS A 45 0.03 6.28 19.87
C HIS A 45 -0.95 5.29 20.50
N ARG A 46 -2.21 5.31 20.08
CA ARG A 46 -3.24 4.36 20.57
C ARG A 46 -2.92 2.93 20.17
N VAL A 47 -2.45 2.72 18.94
CA VAL A 47 -2.00 1.41 18.46
C VAL A 47 -0.79 0.93 19.28
N SER A 48 0.21 1.79 19.48
CA SER A 48 1.39 1.50 20.31
C SER A 48 1.01 1.11 21.74
N SER A 49 0.07 1.83 22.34
CA SER A 49 -0.42 1.52 23.70
C SER A 49 -1.05 0.14 23.77
N ILE A 50 -1.84 -0.24 22.78
CA ILE A 50 -2.48 -1.57 22.73
C ILE A 50 -1.44 -2.67 22.51
N ARG A 51 -0.43 -2.46 21.67
CA ARG A 51 0.67 -3.41 21.50
C ARG A 51 1.37 -3.67 22.83
N ARG A 52 1.67 -2.62 23.57
CA ARG A 52 2.33 -2.70 24.88
C ARG A 52 1.51 -3.49 25.90
N VAL A 53 0.20 -3.24 25.97
CA VAL A 53 -0.71 -3.93 26.89
C VAL A 53 -0.87 -5.41 26.55
N ASN A 54 -0.80 -5.77 25.28
CA ASN A 54 -0.97 -7.16 24.82
C ASN A 54 0.33 -7.88 24.50
N ASP A 55 1.47 -7.28 24.84
CA ASP A 55 2.82 -7.83 24.59
C ASP A 55 3.08 -8.21 23.13
N ILE A 56 2.60 -7.35 22.23
CA ILE A 56 2.78 -7.52 20.78
C ILE A 56 4.01 -6.73 20.36
N HIS A 57 4.98 -7.42 19.76
CA HIS A 57 6.21 -6.80 19.31
C HIS A 57 5.96 -5.58 18.42
N ALA A 58 6.72 -4.52 18.65
CA ALA A 58 6.73 -3.35 17.79
C ALA A 58 7.27 -3.71 16.40
N TYR A 59 6.80 -2.97 15.41
CA TYR A 59 7.31 -3.09 14.06
C TYR A 59 8.75 -2.58 13.98
N PHE A 60 9.64 -3.41 13.47
CA PHE A 60 11.00 -3.01 13.10
C PHE A 60 11.13 -2.97 11.59
N SER A 61 11.42 -1.79 11.04
CA SER A 61 11.61 -1.61 9.61
C SER A 61 12.73 -2.50 9.03
N ALA A 62 13.71 -2.86 9.86
CA ALA A 62 14.80 -3.75 9.50
C ALA A 62 14.33 -5.19 9.20
N GLU A 63 13.28 -5.67 9.84
CA GLU A 63 12.73 -7.00 9.58
C GLU A 63 11.94 -7.06 8.26
N LYS A 64 11.42 -5.91 7.81
CA LYS A 64 10.76 -5.77 6.51
C LYS A 64 11.75 -5.63 5.35
N SER A 65 12.99 -5.26 5.65
CA SER A 65 14.00 -4.92 4.66
C SER A 65 14.22 -6.03 3.65
N GLY A 66 13.88 -5.78 2.41
CA GLY A 66 14.21 -6.61 1.25
C GLY A 66 13.21 -7.71 0.88
N LYS A 67 12.28 -8.10 1.75
CA LYS A 67 11.32 -9.18 1.44
C LYS A 67 9.97 -8.67 0.90
N TRP A 68 9.47 -7.60 1.49
CA TRP A 68 8.18 -7.02 1.18
C TRP A 68 8.31 -5.55 0.83
N LEU A 69 7.64 -5.13 -0.20
CA LEU A 69 7.63 -3.77 -0.71
C LEU A 69 6.24 -3.19 -0.63
N THR A 70 6.16 -1.90 -0.34
CA THR A 70 4.97 -1.11 -0.55
C THR A 70 4.80 -0.82 -2.05
N MET A 71 3.62 -0.37 -2.44
CA MET A 71 3.35 0.04 -3.82
C MET A 71 4.31 1.15 -4.29
N THR A 72 4.64 2.08 -3.40
CA THR A 72 5.57 3.19 -3.70
C THR A 72 7.01 2.69 -3.87
N GLU A 73 7.47 1.80 -2.99
CA GLU A 73 8.81 1.20 -3.10
C GLU A 73 8.95 0.35 -4.38
N ALA A 74 7.94 -0.44 -4.71
CA ALA A 74 7.90 -1.21 -5.95
C ALA A 74 7.93 -0.30 -7.19
N ALA A 75 7.14 0.77 -7.18
CA ALA A 75 7.12 1.77 -8.26
C ALA A 75 8.48 2.44 -8.44
N THR A 76 9.15 2.80 -7.34
CA THR A 76 10.49 3.39 -7.37
C THR A 76 11.51 2.42 -7.94
N LYS A 77 11.51 1.16 -7.51
CA LYS A 77 12.44 0.13 -8.02
C LYS A 77 12.25 -0.14 -9.52
N LEU A 78 11.01 -0.17 -9.99
CA LEU A 78 10.67 -0.42 -11.39
C LEU A 78 10.72 0.84 -12.28
N GLY A 79 10.92 2.02 -11.68
CA GLY A 79 10.93 3.29 -12.41
C GLY A 79 9.58 3.64 -13.05
N VAL A 80 8.49 3.31 -12.38
CA VAL A 80 7.11 3.56 -12.83
C VAL A 80 6.30 4.30 -11.77
N THR A 81 5.10 4.71 -12.11
CA THR A 81 4.19 5.36 -11.15
C THR A 81 3.38 4.34 -10.35
N ASN A 82 2.88 4.74 -9.19
CA ASN A 82 1.96 3.92 -8.38
C ASN A 82 0.72 3.47 -9.17
N HIS A 83 0.28 4.29 -10.13
CA HIS A 83 -0.85 3.96 -10.99
C HIS A 83 -0.55 2.72 -11.88
N VAL A 84 0.67 2.63 -12.40
CA VAL A 84 1.10 1.45 -13.19
C VAL A 84 1.11 0.20 -12.32
N ILE A 85 1.67 0.29 -11.11
CA ILE A 85 1.68 -0.84 -10.16
C ILE A 85 0.24 -1.28 -9.83
N ARG A 86 -0.65 -0.34 -9.54
CA ARG A 86 -2.05 -0.64 -9.28
C ARG A 86 -2.74 -1.36 -10.45
N ASN A 87 -2.46 -0.95 -11.66
CA ASN A 87 -3.00 -1.59 -12.85
C ASN A 87 -2.45 -3.00 -13.06
N LEU A 88 -1.18 -3.24 -12.77
CA LEU A 88 -0.57 -4.57 -12.81
C LEU A 88 -1.20 -5.50 -11.77
N ILE A 89 -1.49 -5.00 -10.58
CA ILE A 89 -2.18 -5.74 -9.53
C ILE A 89 -3.63 -6.06 -9.94
N LYS A 90 -4.35 -5.10 -10.50
CA LYS A 90 -5.73 -5.29 -11.00
C LYS A 90 -5.80 -6.29 -12.14
N ALA A 91 -4.81 -6.29 -13.03
CA ALA A 91 -4.70 -7.23 -14.13
C ALA A 91 -4.22 -8.63 -13.69
N LYS A 92 -3.93 -8.81 -12.39
CA LYS A 92 -3.38 -10.03 -11.80
C LYS A 92 -2.04 -10.49 -12.42
N ILE A 93 -1.30 -9.57 -13.01
CA ILE A 93 0.05 -9.80 -13.51
C ILE A 93 1.06 -9.74 -12.36
N LEU A 94 0.91 -8.75 -11.47
CA LEU A 94 1.73 -8.59 -10.28
C LEU A 94 0.97 -9.12 -9.06
N PRO A 95 1.44 -10.21 -8.42
CA PRO A 95 0.87 -10.68 -7.18
C PRO A 95 1.06 -9.66 -6.06
N ALA A 96 0.02 -9.34 -5.35
CA ALA A 96 0.07 -8.47 -4.18
C ALA A 96 -0.90 -8.98 -3.12
N GLU A 97 -0.46 -8.92 -1.89
CA GLU A 97 -1.28 -9.30 -0.74
C GLU A 97 -1.86 -8.07 -0.06
N GLN A 98 -3.12 -8.15 0.28
CA GLN A 98 -3.82 -7.17 1.09
C GLN A 98 -4.40 -7.89 2.29
N VAL A 99 -3.83 -7.65 3.45
CA VAL A 99 -4.13 -8.43 4.68
C VAL A 99 -5.56 -8.24 5.15
N VAL A 100 -6.06 -7.02 4.99
CA VAL A 100 -7.46 -6.66 5.27
C VAL A 100 -7.95 -5.69 4.19
N PRO A 101 -9.25 -5.59 3.95
CA PRO A 101 -9.79 -4.61 3.00
C PRO A 101 -9.26 -3.21 3.30
N ARG A 102 -8.91 -2.46 2.24
CA ARG A 102 -8.35 -1.09 2.31
C ARG A 102 -6.97 -0.95 2.98
N ALA A 103 -6.34 -2.06 3.32
CA ALA A 103 -4.94 -2.07 3.74
C ALA A 103 -4.01 -1.73 2.57
N PRO A 104 -2.81 -1.19 2.83
CA PRO A 104 -1.79 -1.08 1.80
C PRO A 104 -1.43 -2.45 1.22
N TYR A 105 -1.18 -2.50 -0.08
CA TYR A 105 -0.69 -3.71 -0.73
C TYR A 105 0.73 -4.03 -0.30
N GLN A 106 0.99 -5.31 -0.06
CA GLN A 106 2.32 -5.85 0.16
C GLN A 106 2.74 -6.66 -1.06
N ILE A 107 3.86 -6.32 -1.63
CA ILE A 107 4.41 -6.92 -2.85
C ILE A 107 5.72 -7.60 -2.48
N LYS A 108 5.90 -8.85 -2.89
CA LYS A 108 7.18 -9.54 -2.68
C LYS A 108 8.25 -8.95 -3.58
N ALA A 109 9.42 -8.69 -3.03
CA ALA A 109 10.54 -8.14 -3.79
C ALA A 109 10.93 -9.03 -4.98
N VAL A 110 10.87 -10.34 -4.83
CA VAL A 110 11.16 -11.32 -5.89
C VAL A 110 10.17 -11.25 -7.06
N ASP A 111 8.93 -10.87 -6.80
CA ASP A 111 7.90 -10.80 -7.84
C ASP A 111 8.11 -9.63 -8.80
N ILE A 112 8.69 -8.52 -8.34
CA ILE A 112 8.96 -7.37 -9.22
C ILE A 112 10.16 -7.59 -10.14
N GLU A 113 11.01 -8.56 -9.82
CA GLU A 113 12.19 -8.91 -10.63
C GLU A 113 11.88 -9.93 -11.75
N ARG A 114 10.64 -10.42 -11.79
CA ARG A 114 10.20 -11.39 -12.80
C ARG A 114 10.18 -10.77 -14.20
N GLU A 115 10.60 -11.55 -15.18
CA GLU A 115 10.65 -11.11 -16.59
C GLU A 115 9.29 -10.68 -17.13
N ASP A 116 8.22 -11.39 -16.77
CA ASP A 116 6.85 -11.06 -17.21
C ASP A 116 6.40 -9.67 -16.74
N ILE A 117 6.81 -9.26 -15.54
CA ILE A 117 6.54 -7.91 -15.01
C ILE A 117 7.33 -6.86 -15.79
N ILE A 118 8.60 -7.11 -16.03
CA ILE A 118 9.48 -6.20 -16.75
C ILE A 118 8.98 -6.05 -18.20
N GLU A 119 8.60 -7.14 -18.83
CA GLU A 119 8.03 -7.15 -20.19
C GLU A 119 6.69 -6.40 -20.25
N ALA A 120 5.81 -6.61 -19.31
CA ALA A 120 4.53 -5.89 -19.23
C ALA A 120 4.72 -4.36 -19.12
N ILE A 121 5.73 -3.92 -18.36
CA ILE A 121 6.08 -2.51 -18.23
C ILE A 121 6.66 -1.98 -19.53
N ASN A 122 7.57 -2.71 -20.17
CA ASN A 122 8.18 -2.32 -21.43
C ASN A 122 7.16 -2.24 -22.57
N ASN A 123 6.22 -3.17 -22.63
CA ASN A 123 5.13 -3.15 -23.61
C ASN A 123 4.21 -1.93 -23.42
N ARG A 124 3.96 -1.53 -22.18
CA ARG A 124 3.20 -0.29 -21.89
C ARG A 124 3.94 0.96 -22.32
N ARG A 125 5.27 1.00 -22.13
CA ARG A 125 6.12 2.12 -22.60
C ARG A 125 6.11 2.24 -24.12
N ARG A 126 6.16 1.12 -24.84
CA ARG A 126 6.08 1.08 -26.31
C ARG A 126 4.72 1.51 -26.85
N LYS A 127 3.64 1.21 -26.16
CA LYS A 127 2.25 1.58 -26.55
C LYS A 127 1.89 3.03 -26.25
N ARG A 128 2.69 3.76 -25.48
CA ARG A 128 2.49 5.19 -25.30
C ARG A 128 2.98 5.90 -26.57
N PRO A 129 2.09 6.56 -27.33
CA PRO A 129 2.54 7.39 -28.43
C PRO A 129 3.48 8.46 -27.86
N TYR A 130 4.59 8.67 -28.54
CA TYR A 130 5.48 9.78 -28.25
C TYR A 130 4.66 11.06 -28.28
N ARG A 131 4.43 11.65 -27.11
CA ARG A 131 3.90 13.01 -27.03
C ARG A 131 5.07 13.95 -27.23
N ASP A 132 5.11 14.58 -28.38
CA ASP A 132 6.02 15.68 -28.62
C ASP A 132 5.84 16.71 -27.52
N PRO A 133 6.90 17.06 -26.74
CA PRO A 133 6.83 18.08 -25.72
C PRO A 133 6.29 19.42 -26.23
N ARG A 134 6.41 19.69 -27.53
CA ARG A 134 5.88 20.89 -28.19
C ARG A 134 4.35 20.87 -28.33
N GLN A 135 3.73 19.70 -28.27
CA GLN A 135 2.26 19.57 -28.31
C GLN A 135 1.61 19.74 -26.93
N ILE A 136 2.40 19.81 -25.87
CA ILE A 136 1.86 20.06 -24.51
C ILE A 136 1.57 21.53 -24.28
N ALA A 137 2.19 22.40 -25.03
CA ALA A 137 1.86 23.82 -25.10
C ALA A 137 0.70 24.04 -26.07
N LEU A 138 -0.49 23.58 -25.73
CA LEU A 138 -1.68 24.04 -26.42
C LEU A 138 -1.79 25.55 -26.20
N PRO A 139 -1.77 26.34 -27.26
CA PRO A 139 -2.06 27.76 -27.10
C PRO A 139 -3.49 27.89 -26.61
N ILE A 140 -3.62 28.28 -25.38
CA ILE A 140 -4.92 28.62 -24.76
C ILE A 140 -5.57 29.81 -25.45
N ASN A 141 -4.93 30.39 -26.46
CA ASN A 141 -5.29 31.66 -27.08
C ASN A 141 -5.88 31.54 -28.47
N SER A 142 -6.46 30.44 -28.85
CA SER A 142 -7.22 30.38 -30.07
C SER A 142 -8.66 30.87 -29.94
N ILE A 143 -8.99 31.54 -28.85
CA ILE A 143 -10.28 32.21 -28.66
C ILE A 143 -10.07 33.69 -28.89
N THR A 144 -10.13 34.09 -30.07
CA THR A 144 -10.46 35.46 -30.44
C THR A 144 -11.84 35.46 -31.07
#